data_c75ddb9b61d6b67c88661896b6a7e648
#
_entry.id   c75ddb9b61d6b67c88661896b6a7e648
#
_cell.length_a   1.000
_cell.length_b   1.000
_cell.length_c   1.000
_cell.angle_alpha   90.00
_cell.angle_beta   90.00
_cell.angle_gamma   90.00
#
_symmetry.space_group_name_H-M   'P 1'
#
loop_
_entity.id
_entity.type
_entity.pdbx_description
1 polymer ?
#
loop_
_entity_poly.entity_id
_entity_poly.type
_entity_poly.pdbx_seq_one_letter_code
_entity_poly.pdbx_strand_id
1 'polypeptide(L)'
;PSVNPVNRIIPREMIRTGIPMIDLFNTLVKSQKLPIFSVSGEPYNQLLARIAMQAEVDLIVLGGMGLKYDDYLYFKDTLEEGGSLQKTVMFVNTAADPVVECLMVPDISLAVAERFALKGLNVLVLLTDMTNFADALKEIAITQEQVPSNRGYPGDLYSQLASRYEKAVDFADSGSITVLAVTTMPGDDVTHPVPDNTGYITEGQFYLKGGRIEPFGSLSRLKQQVNGKTRADHRAIMDGMIKLFAAYRDRSEERR
;
A
#
# COMPACT_ATOMS: atom_id res chain seq x y z
N PRO A 1 19.59 -2.23 0.95
CA PRO A 1 19.84 -0.87 0.51
C PRO A 1 18.87 -0.46 -0.60
N SER A 2 18.57 0.84 -0.71
CA SER A 2 17.78 1.38 -1.79
C SER A 2 18.50 1.22 -3.14
N VAL A 3 17.71 1.16 -4.22
CA VAL A 3 18.27 1.02 -5.57
C VAL A 3 19.02 2.30 -5.96
N ASN A 4 20.20 2.13 -6.57
CA ASN A 4 20.97 3.26 -7.07
C ASN A 4 20.12 4.12 -8.02
N PRO A 5 20.08 5.45 -7.85
CA PRO A 5 19.32 6.35 -8.71
C PRO A 5 19.60 6.21 -10.21
N VAL A 6 20.81 5.85 -10.58
CA VAL A 6 21.20 5.63 -12.01
C VAL A 6 20.38 4.49 -12.65
N ASN A 7 19.95 3.52 -11.86
CA ASN A 7 19.19 2.37 -12.34
C ASN A 7 17.67 2.58 -12.29
N ARG A 8 17.23 3.79 -11.94
CA ARG A 8 15.81 4.13 -11.83
C ARG A 8 15.38 4.97 -13.02
N ILE A 9 14.17 4.74 -13.49
CA ILE A 9 13.50 5.63 -14.46
C ILE A 9 12.31 6.32 -13.82
N ILE A 10 11.90 7.43 -14.42
CA ILE A 10 10.70 8.14 -13.99
C ILE A 10 9.48 7.29 -14.34
N PRO A 11 8.57 7.03 -13.39
CA PRO A 11 7.36 6.26 -13.62
C PRO A 11 6.51 6.88 -14.73
N ARG A 12 6.00 6.05 -15.66
CA ARG A 12 5.24 6.54 -16.83
C ARG A 12 4.02 5.70 -17.16
N GLU A 13 3.80 4.60 -16.47
CA GLU A 13 2.76 3.64 -16.78
C GLU A 13 1.79 3.47 -15.61
N MET A 14 0.52 3.39 -15.92
CA MET A 14 -0.55 3.09 -14.99
C MET A 14 -0.55 1.59 -14.64
N ILE A 15 -0.85 1.27 -13.38
CA ILE A 15 -1.27 -0.07 -12.96
C ILE A 15 -2.77 -0.06 -12.78
N ARG A 16 -3.48 -0.93 -13.51
CA ARG A 16 -4.91 -1.16 -13.32
C ARG A 16 -5.09 -2.12 -12.15
N THR A 17 -5.76 -1.64 -11.11
CA THR A 17 -6.03 -2.41 -9.89
C THR A 17 -7.36 -3.13 -9.93
N GLY A 18 -8.25 -2.77 -10.84
CA GLY A 18 -9.63 -3.23 -10.88
C GLY A 18 -10.55 -2.54 -9.88
N ILE A 19 -10.04 -1.56 -9.14
CA ILE A 19 -10.82 -0.74 -8.19
C ILE A 19 -11.11 0.63 -8.85
N PRO A 20 -12.36 0.91 -9.25
CA PRO A 20 -12.69 2.13 -10.00
C PRO A 20 -12.27 3.43 -9.30
N MET A 21 -12.40 3.49 -7.97
CA MET A 21 -12.02 4.67 -7.20
C MET A 21 -10.50 4.94 -7.21
N ILE A 22 -9.69 3.91 -7.40
CA ILE A 22 -8.24 4.04 -7.61
C ILE A 22 -7.97 4.37 -9.08
N ASP A 23 -8.40 3.52 -9.98
CA ASP A 23 -8.04 3.57 -11.39
C ASP A 23 -8.51 4.85 -12.08
N LEU A 24 -9.69 5.35 -11.70
CA LEU A 24 -10.30 6.53 -12.30
C LEU A 24 -9.83 7.85 -11.64
N PHE A 25 -9.87 7.93 -10.30
CA PHE A 25 -9.67 9.20 -9.58
C PHE A 25 -8.23 9.41 -9.10
N ASN A 26 -7.59 8.38 -8.61
CA ASN A 26 -6.26 8.43 -8.01
C ASN A 26 -5.40 7.30 -8.55
N THR A 27 -5.18 7.34 -9.85
CA THR A 27 -4.50 6.31 -10.63
C THR A 27 -3.17 5.89 -10.00
N LEU A 28 -3.04 4.60 -9.75
CA LEU A 28 -1.79 4.00 -9.30
C LEU A 28 -0.80 3.97 -10.45
N VAL A 29 0.39 4.48 -10.21
CA VAL A 29 1.47 4.51 -11.19
C VAL A 29 2.51 3.46 -10.83
N LYS A 30 3.04 2.79 -11.82
CA LYS A 30 4.12 1.81 -11.69
C LYS A 30 5.28 2.38 -10.88
N SER A 31 5.83 1.59 -9.98
CA SER A 31 6.87 1.95 -9.01
C SER A 31 6.48 2.93 -7.90
N GLN A 32 5.22 3.29 -7.80
CA GLN A 32 4.71 4.12 -6.74
C GLN A 32 4.67 3.35 -5.40
N LYS A 33 4.81 4.09 -4.31
CA LYS A 33 4.60 3.59 -2.95
C LYS A 33 3.51 4.41 -2.29
N LEU A 34 2.40 3.77 -1.98
CA LEU A 34 1.22 4.39 -1.39
C LEU A 34 0.71 3.61 -0.20
N PRO A 35 0.38 4.28 0.92
CA PRO A 35 -0.37 3.66 1.99
C PRO A 35 -1.87 3.63 1.67
N ILE A 36 -2.54 2.63 2.21
CA ILE A 36 -3.99 2.60 2.37
C ILE A 36 -4.27 2.89 3.84
N PHE A 37 -4.63 4.12 4.15
CA PHE A 37 -5.00 4.52 5.50
C PHE A 37 -6.40 4.04 5.83
N SER A 38 -6.55 3.39 6.95
CA SER A 38 -7.82 2.82 7.40
C SER A 38 -7.91 2.82 8.92
N VAL A 39 -9.13 2.86 9.44
CA VAL A 39 -9.37 2.53 10.84
C VAL A 39 -9.55 1.02 11.00
N SER A 40 -9.36 0.53 12.22
CA SER A 40 -9.65 -0.87 12.54
C SER A 40 -11.14 -1.18 12.27
N GLY A 41 -11.40 -2.35 11.69
CA GLY A 41 -12.75 -2.78 11.35
C GLY A 41 -13.20 -2.47 9.91
N GLU A 42 -12.48 -1.64 9.18
CA GLU A 42 -12.71 -1.48 7.75
C GLU A 42 -12.22 -2.72 6.97
N PRO A 43 -12.80 -3.03 5.79
CA PRO A 43 -12.49 -4.24 5.03
C PRO A 43 -11.20 -4.09 4.19
N TYR A 44 -10.08 -3.68 4.80
CA TYR A 44 -8.83 -3.46 4.08
C TYR A 44 -8.19 -4.76 3.57
N ASN A 45 -8.35 -5.87 4.26
CA ASN A 45 -7.84 -7.16 3.78
C ASN A 45 -8.66 -7.66 2.57
N GLN A 46 -9.97 -7.44 2.57
CA GLN A 46 -10.84 -7.72 1.42
C GLN A 46 -10.45 -6.87 0.21
N LEU A 47 -10.13 -5.60 0.42
CA LEU A 47 -9.62 -4.71 -0.63
C LEU A 47 -8.31 -5.23 -1.21
N LEU A 48 -7.35 -5.62 -0.37
CA LEU A 48 -6.08 -6.17 -0.84
C LEU A 48 -6.24 -7.47 -1.60
N ALA A 49 -7.09 -8.39 -1.12
CA ALA A 49 -7.38 -9.64 -1.82
C ALA A 49 -7.98 -9.37 -3.21
N ARG A 50 -8.89 -8.42 -3.31
CA ARG A 50 -9.50 -8.01 -4.58
C ARG A 50 -8.45 -7.42 -5.53
N ILE A 51 -7.59 -6.55 -5.06
CA ILE A 51 -6.48 -6.00 -5.86
C ILE A 51 -5.55 -7.13 -6.33
N ALA A 52 -5.20 -8.06 -5.46
CA ALA A 52 -4.36 -9.20 -5.80
C ALA A 52 -4.95 -10.07 -6.92
N MET A 53 -6.27 -10.24 -6.96
CA MET A 53 -6.96 -11.00 -8.01
C MET A 53 -7.11 -10.22 -9.33
N GLN A 54 -7.25 -8.90 -9.28
CA GLN A 54 -7.65 -8.08 -10.42
C GLN A 54 -6.53 -7.24 -11.02
N ALA A 55 -5.46 -6.95 -10.26
CA ALA A 55 -4.39 -6.07 -10.72
C ALA A 55 -3.66 -6.64 -11.95
N GLU A 56 -3.46 -5.79 -12.94
CA GLU A 56 -2.73 -6.13 -14.17
C GLU A 56 -1.21 -6.03 -13.92
N VAL A 57 -0.68 -7.01 -13.20
CA VAL A 57 0.76 -7.16 -12.90
C VAL A 57 1.19 -8.61 -13.10
N ASP A 58 2.50 -8.84 -13.20
CA ASP A 58 3.04 -10.17 -13.45
C ASP A 58 3.07 -11.04 -12.20
N LEU A 59 3.34 -10.43 -11.05
CA LEU A 59 3.48 -11.12 -9.77
C LEU A 59 2.95 -10.25 -8.63
N ILE A 60 2.27 -10.90 -7.69
CA ILE A 60 1.87 -10.32 -6.40
C ILE A 60 2.75 -10.89 -5.31
N VAL A 61 3.29 -10.03 -4.45
CA VAL A 61 3.91 -10.43 -3.19
C VAL A 61 3.07 -9.85 -2.05
N LEU A 62 2.46 -10.71 -1.26
CA LEU A 62 1.62 -10.33 -0.12
C LEU A 62 2.39 -10.56 1.18
N GLY A 63 2.62 -9.51 1.93
CA GLY A 63 3.23 -9.54 3.25
C GLY A 63 2.21 -9.22 4.34
N GLY A 64 1.95 -10.18 5.22
CA GLY A 64 1.06 -10.01 6.37
C GLY A 64 1.84 -9.91 7.68
N MET A 65 1.53 -8.90 8.49
CA MET A 65 2.21 -8.60 9.74
C MET A 65 1.20 -8.56 10.90
N GLY A 66 1.32 -9.49 11.83
CA GLY A 66 0.44 -9.58 12.99
C GLY A 66 -1.01 -9.87 12.61
N LEU A 67 -1.24 -10.64 11.57
CA LEU A 67 -2.59 -10.98 11.12
C LEU A 67 -3.29 -11.92 12.11
N LYS A 68 -4.60 -11.80 12.19
CA LYS A 68 -5.42 -12.87 12.76
C LYS A 68 -5.33 -14.11 11.87
N TYR A 69 -5.41 -15.29 12.45
CA TYR A 69 -5.35 -16.54 11.68
C TYR A 69 -6.49 -16.63 10.65
N ASP A 70 -7.67 -16.12 10.99
CA ASP A 70 -8.81 -16.07 10.07
C ASP A 70 -8.55 -15.17 8.86
N ASP A 71 -7.83 -14.06 9.03
CA ASP A 71 -7.42 -13.19 7.92
C ASP A 71 -6.44 -13.90 6.98
N TYR A 72 -5.51 -14.66 7.53
CA TYR A 72 -4.62 -15.51 6.74
C TYR A 72 -5.40 -16.55 5.91
N LEU A 73 -6.32 -17.27 6.53
CA LEU A 73 -7.17 -18.24 5.83
C LEU A 73 -8.00 -17.56 4.74
N TYR A 74 -8.56 -16.41 5.05
CA TYR A 74 -9.31 -15.61 4.07
C TYR A 74 -8.48 -15.28 2.83
N PHE A 75 -7.24 -14.80 2.98
CA PHE A 75 -6.36 -14.55 1.84
C PHE A 75 -6.06 -15.81 1.05
N LYS A 76 -5.68 -16.88 1.73
CA LYS A 76 -5.35 -18.15 1.10
C LYS A 76 -6.52 -18.67 0.27
N ASP A 77 -7.68 -18.81 0.90
CA ASP A 77 -8.86 -19.41 0.27
C ASP A 77 -9.39 -18.53 -0.86
N THR A 78 -9.45 -17.20 -0.66
CA THR A 78 -9.92 -16.25 -1.68
C THR A 78 -9.01 -16.25 -2.91
N LEU A 79 -7.70 -16.26 -2.72
CA LEU A 79 -6.73 -16.28 -3.84
C LEU A 79 -6.71 -17.63 -4.57
N GLU A 80 -6.90 -18.73 -3.83
CA GLU A 80 -6.99 -20.07 -4.41
C GLU A 80 -8.25 -20.22 -5.27
N GLU A 81 -9.41 -19.86 -4.72
CA GLU A 81 -10.70 -19.89 -5.43
C GLU A 81 -10.72 -18.96 -6.64
N GLY A 82 -10.10 -17.79 -6.52
CA GLY A 82 -9.96 -16.82 -7.61
C GLY A 82 -8.91 -17.19 -8.66
N GLY A 83 -8.18 -18.30 -8.50
CA GLY A 83 -7.12 -18.73 -9.40
C GLY A 83 -5.87 -17.83 -9.40
N SER A 84 -5.74 -16.94 -8.42
CA SER A 84 -4.63 -15.97 -8.33
C SER A 84 -3.48 -16.44 -7.45
N LEU A 85 -3.63 -17.55 -6.74
CA LEU A 85 -2.59 -18.08 -5.86
C LEU A 85 -1.31 -18.46 -6.62
N GLN A 86 -1.43 -18.89 -7.87
CA GLN A 86 -0.30 -19.27 -8.71
C GLN A 86 0.64 -18.11 -9.06
N LYS A 87 0.13 -16.88 -9.07
CA LYS A 87 0.92 -15.65 -9.31
C LYS A 87 1.19 -14.84 -8.03
N THR A 88 0.92 -15.44 -6.85
CA THR A 88 1.05 -14.76 -5.57
C THR A 88 2.04 -15.49 -4.67
N VAL A 89 3.00 -14.76 -4.14
CA VAL A 89 3.88 -15.22 -3.06
C VAL A 89 3.41 -14.58 -1.77
N MET A 90 3.21 -15.36 -0.73
CA MET A 90 2.72 -14.90 0.57
C MET A 90 3.76 -15.13 1.67
N PHE A 91 4.05 -14.08 2.44
CA PHE A 91 4.81 -14.15 3.68
C PHE A 91 3.91 -13.63 4.80
N VAL A 92 3.53 -14.48 5.73
CA VAL A 92 2.56 -14.14 6.76
C VAL A 92 3.13 -14.41 8.13
N ASN A 93 3.12 -13.38 8.96
CA ASN A 93 3.27 -13.46 10.40
C ASN A 93 1.88 -13.30 11.02
N THR A 94 1.47 -14.24 11.86
CA THR A 94 0.21 -14.15 12.60
C THR A 94 0.42 -13.51 13.97
N ALA A 95 -0.67 -13.10 14.61
CA ALA A 95 -0.61 -12.51 15.95
C ALA A 95 -0.08 -13.48 17.04
N ALA A 96 -0.05 -14.80 16.75
CA ALA A 96 0.49 -15.82 17.64
C ALA A 96 1.99 -16.10 17.43
N ASP A 97 2.56 -15.59 16.32
CA ASP A 97 3.97 -15.81 15.97
C ASP A 97 4.89 -14.80 16.68
N PRO A 98 6.19 -15.09 16.80
CA PRO A 98 7.15 -14.18 17.42
C PRO A 98 7.18 -12.81 16.75
N VAL A 99 7.27 -11.75 17.57
CA VAL A 99 7.29 -10.36 17.10
C VAL A 99 8.46 -10.06 16.15
N VAL A 100 9.59 -10.75 16.32
CA VAL A 100 10.77 -10.60 15.44
C VAL A 100 10.45 -11.01 14.00
N GLU A 101 9.63 -12.02 13.81
CA GLU A 101 9.20 -12.46 12.47
C GLU A 101 8.36 -11.39 11.79
N CYS A 102 7.54 -10.66 12.55
CA CYS A 102 6.78 -9.52 12.03
C CYS A 102 7.71 -8.47 11.37
N LEU A 103 8.86 -8.18 11.97
CA LEU A 103 9.86 -7.26 11.40
C LEU A 103 10.50 -7.78 10.11
N MET A 104 10.58 -9.09 9.95
CA MET A 104 11.21 -9.70 8.78
C MET A 104 10.30 -9.70 7.54
N VAL A 105 8.99 -9.69 7.73
CA VAL A 105 8.02 -9.84 6.62
C VAL A 105 8.18 -8.79 5.52
N PRO A 106 8.27 -7.47 5.79
CA PRO A 106 8.48 -6.50 4.72
C PRO A 106 9.80 -6.69 4.00
N ASP A 107 10.87 -7.00 4.73
CA ASP A 107 12.21 -7.18 4.15
C ASP A 107 12.27 -8.38 3.22
N ILE A 108 11.71 -9.51 3.63
CA ILE A 108 11.64 -10.72 2.80
C ILE A 108 10.75 -10.49 1.58
N SER A 109 9.59 -9.86 1.78
CA SER A 109 8.65 -9.55 0.70
C SER A 109 9.29 -8.67 -0.36
N LEU A 110 9.98 -7.61 0.04
CA LEU A 110 10.67 -6.69 -0.87
C LEU A 110 11.90 -7.32 -1.52
N ALA A 111 12.64 -8.17 -0.82
CA ALA A 111 13.77 -8.89 -1.39
C ALA A 111 13.35 -9.86 -2.49
N VAL A 112 12.26 -10.58 -2.29
CA VAL A 112 11.67 -11.46 -3.31
C VAL A 112 11.16 -10.65 -4.50
N ALA A 113 10.45 -9.55 -4.23
CA ALA A 113 9.97 -8.65 -5.27
C ALA A 113 11.12 -8.10 -6.12
N GLU A 114 12.21 -7.65 -5.51
CA GLU A 114 13.40 -7.15 -6.21
C GLU A 114 14.03 -8.22 -7.13
N ARG A 115 14.11 -9.46 -6.65
CA ARG A 115 14.67 -10.56 -7.43
C ARG A 115 13.84 -10.85 -8.68
N PHE A 116 12.52 -10.79 -8.59
CA PHE A 116 11.64 -10.97 -9.76
C PHE A 116 11.62 -9.75 -10.67
N ALA A 117 11.65 -8.55 -10.11
CA ALA A 117 11.73 -7.31 -10.89
C ALA A 117 13.03 -7.26 -11.73
N LEU A 118 14.15 -7.71 -11.19
CA LEU A 118 15.41 -7.83 -11.93
C LEU A 118 15.38 -8.88 -13.04
N LYS A 119 14.38 -9.75 -13.05
CA LYS A 119 14.12 -10.69 -14.17
C LYS A 119 13.14 -10.14 -15.19
N GLY A 120 12.75 -8.89 -15.10
CA GLY A 120 11.85 -8.23 -16.04
C GLY A 120 10.37 -8.23 -15.66
N LEU A 121 10.01 -8.71 -14.46
CA LEU A 121 8.62 -8.78 -14.04
C LEU A 121 8.17 -7.48 -13.34
N ASN A 122 6.92 -7.08 -13.59
CA ASN A 122 6.27 -6.03 -12.85
C ASN A 122 5.62 -6.63 -11.60
N VAL A 123 6.16 -6.30 -10.43
CA VAL A 123 5.74 -6.86 -9.14
C VAL A 123 4.94 -5.84 -8.37
N LEU A 124 3.79 -6.24 -7.87
CA LEU A 124 3.01 -5.46 -6.89
C LEU A 124 3.16 -6.09 -5.51
N VAL A 125 3.70 -5.33 -4.58
CA VAL A 125 3.85 -5.72 -3.18
C VAL A 125 2.68 -5.16 -2.38
N LEU A 126 1.94 -6.03 -1.73
CA LEU A 126 0.82 -5.69 -0.85
C LEU A 126 1.21 -6.01 0.59
N LEU A 127 1.28 -5.00 1.43
CA LEU A 127 1.64 -5.16 2.85
C LEU A 127 0.43 -4.82 3.74
N THR A 128 0.20 -5.64 4.77
CA THR A 128 -0.85 -5.44 5.75
C THR A 128 -0.47 -6.05 7.10
N ASP A 129 -0.39 -5.38 8.18
CA ASP A 129 -0.60 -3.97 8.46
C ASP A 129 0.74 -3.33 8.89
N MET A 130 1.09 -2.21 8.28
CA MET A 130 2.36 -1.52 8.60
C MET A 130 2.36 -0.88 9.99
N THR A 131 1.19 -0.63 10.58
CA THR A 131 1.11 -0.20 11.98
C THR A 131 1.51 -1.34 12.92
N ASN A 132 1.17 -2.59 12.61
CA ASN A 132 1.66 -3.75 13.37
C ASN A 132 3.18 -3.91 13.25
N PHE A 133 3.75 -3.64 12.08
CA PHE A 133 5.20 -3.58 11.91
C PHE A 133 5.84 -2.52 12.81
N ALA A 134 5.28 -1.32 12.86
CA ALA A 134 5.79 -0.25 13.72
C ALA A 134 5.64 -0.58 15.21
N ASP A 135 4.55 -1.22 15.60
CA ASP A 135 4.35 -1.69 16.98
C ASP A 135 5.35 -2.79 17.36
N ALA A 136 5.70 -3.66 16.41
CA ALA A 136 6.78 -4.63 16.60
C ALA A 136 8.16 -3.95 16.79
N LEU A 137 8.45 -2.91 16.04
CA LEU A 137 9.66 -2.08 16.26
C LEU A 137 9.68 -1.49 17.67
N LYS A 138 8.54 -0.96 18.11
CA LYS A 138 8.40 -0.40 19.45
C LYS A 138 8.66 -1.45 20.53
N GLU A 139 8.10 -2.64 20.39
CA GLU A 139 8.28 -3.74 21.35
C GLU A 139 9.74 -4.17 21.44
N ILE A 140 10.43 -4.34 20.31
CA ILE A 140 11.85 -4.68 20.28
C ILE A 140 12.71 -3.54 20.86
N ALA A 141 12.40 -2.28 20.54
CA ALA A 141 13.12 -1.14 21.11
C ALA A 141 13.01 -1.08 22.63
N ILE A 142 11.86 -1.42 23.21
CA ILE A 142 11.66 -1.53 24.66
C ILE A 142 12.55 -2.63 25.25
N THR A 143 12.60 -3.81 24.61
CA THR A 143 13.45 -4.91 25.11
C THR A 143 14.94 -4.60 25.01
N GLN A 144 15.33 -3.70 24.12
CA GLN A 144 16.72 -3.20 23.97
C GLN A 144 17.03 -1.96 24.82
N GLU A 145 16.10 -1.56 25.68
CA GLU A 145 16.23 -0.36 26.55
C GLU A 145 16.52 0.94 25.77
N GLN A 146 16.05 1.02 24.53
CA GLN A 146 16.18 2.24 23.73
C GLN A 146 15.33 3.37 24.31
N VAL A 147 15.84 4.59 24.22
CA VAL A 147 15.09 5.78 24.65
C VAL A 147 13.89 5.98 23.73
N PRO A 148 12.65 5.96 24.26
CA PRO A 148 11.46 6.12 23.43
C PRO A 148 11.34 7.57 22.92
N SER A 149 10.82 7.70 21.71
CA SER A 149 10.43 8.96 21.10
C SER A 149 8.91 9.14 21.15
N ASN A 150 8.34 9.84 20.17
CA ASN A 150 6.92 10.16 20.12
C ASN A 150 6.02 8.92 20.26
N ARG A 151 5.10 8.95 21.22
CA ARG A 151 4.17 7.86 21.56
C ARG A 151 4.86 6.50 21.84
N GLY A 152 6.13 6.52 22.24
CA GLY A 152 6.89 5.32 22.58
C GLY A 152 7.53 4.60 21.40
N TYR A 153 7.38 5.09 20.18
CA TYR A 153 8.08 4.54 19.01
C TYR A 153 9.58 4.87 19.07
N PRO A 154 10.45 4.04 18.46
CA PRO A 154 11.89 4.35 18.41
C PRO A 154 12.14 5.61 17.59
N GLY A 155 13.21 6.34 17.92
CA GLY A 155 13.57 7.59 17.27
C GLY A 155 13.88 7.49 15.77
N ASP A 156 14.20 6.29 15.29
CA ASP A 156 14.48 5.97 13.90
C ASP A 156 13.26 5.43 13.12
N LEU A 157 12.04 5.55 13.65
CA LEU A 157 10.82 5.06 12.98
C LEU A 157 10.72 5.51 11.53
N TYR A 158 11.01 6.79 11.26
CA TYR A 158 10.99 7.33 9.89
C TYR A 158 11.95 6.56 8.98
N SER A 159 13.20 6.38 9.40
CA SER A 159 14.22 5.66 8.61
C SER A 159 13.87 4.18 8.43
N GLN A 160 13.28 3.56 9.43
CA GLN A 160 12.83 2.17 9.36
C GLN A 160 11.71 2.01 8.31
N LEU A 161 10.76 2.90 8.27
CA LEU A 161 9.71 2.90 7.23
C LEU A 161 10.28 3.29 5.86
N ALA A 162 11.04 4.38 5.78
CA ALA A 162 11.59 4.90 4.54
C ALA A 162 12.48 3.88 3.82
N SER A 163 13.34 3.17 4.53
CA SER A 163 14.25 2.19 3.94
C SER A 163 13.51 1.05 3.22
N ARG A 164 12.30 0.75 3.63
CA ARG A 164 11.45 -0.26 3.00
C ARG A 164 10.67 0.32 1.83
N TYR A 165 10.02 1.46 2.00
CA TYR A 165 9.28 2.11 0.92
C TYR A 165 10.17 2.54 -0.26
N GLU A 166 11.43 2.92 0.00
CA GLU A 166 12.39 3.27 -1.04
C GLU A 166 12.83 2.09 -1.93
N LYS A 167 12.38 0.87 -1.62
CA LYS A 167 12.52 -0.28 -2.52
C LYS A 167 11.57 -0.24 -3.71
N ALA A 168 10.51 0.55 -3.68
CA ALA A 168 9.65 0.77 -4.84
C ALA A 168 10.46 1.46 -5.94
N VAL A 169 10.47 0.86 -7.14
CA VAL A 169 11.35 1.28 -8.23
C VAL A 169 10.81 0.83 -9.58
N ASP A 170 11.06 1.63 -10.60
CA ASP A 170 10.99 1.22 -12.00
C ASP A 170 12.43 1.13 -12.52
N PHE A 171 12.87 -0.08 -12.85
CA PHE A 171 14.25 -0.31 -13.30
C PHE A 171 14.40 0.10 -14.76
N ALA A 172 15.52 0.72 -15.10
CA ALA A 172 15.80 1.23 -16.45
C ALA A 172 15.70 0.14 -17.53
N ASP A 173 16.21 -1.05 -17.24
CA ASP A 173 16.34 -2.15 -18.20
C ASP A 173 15.70 -3.46 -17.72
N SER A 174 14.72 -3.37 -16.83
CA SER A 174 14.11 -4.56 -16.23
C SER A 174 12.66 -4.30 -15.83
N GLY A 175 12.16 -4.95 -14.78
CA GLY A 175 10.82 -4.80 -14.28
C GLY A 175 10.66 -3.68 -13.25
N SER A 176 9.65 -3.79 -12.42
CA SER A 176 9.31 -2.78 -11.42
C SER A 176 8.80 -3.38 -10.12
N ILE A 177 8.90 -2.59 -9.05
CA ILE A 177 8.29 -2.87 -7.75
C ILE A 177 7.37 -1.70 -7.41
N THR A 178 6.09 -1.99 -7.22
CA THR A 178 5.07 -1.06 -6.74
C THR A 178 4.59 -1.53 -5.37
N VAL A 179 4.40 -0.62 -4.43
CA VAL A 179 4.03 -0.96 -3.04
C VAL A 179 2.71 -0.32 -2.66
N LEU A 180 1.76 -1.12 -2.23
CA LEU A 180 0.56 -0.70 -1.51
C LEU A 180 0.61 -1.27 -0.09
N ALA A 181 0.57 -0.40 0.91
CA ALA A 181 0.71 -0.80 2.29
C ALA A 181 -0.48 -0.32 3.14
N VAL A 182 -1.29 -1.26 3.61
CA VAL A 182 -2.30 -0.95 4.62
C VAL A 182 -1.61 -0.43 5.87
N THR A 183 -2.07 0.73 6.33
CA THR A 183 -1.59 1.40 7.54
C THR A 183 -2.79 1.82 8.36
N THR A 184 -3.08 1.10 9.42
CA THR A 184 -4.18 1.45 10.31
C THR A 184 -3.85 2.70 11.12
N MET A 185 -4.88 3.52 11.32
CA MET A 185 -4.78 4.77 12.09
C MET A 185 -5.45 4.58 13.44
N PRO A 186 -4.70 4.37 14.54
CA PRO A 186 -5.28 4.27 15.87
C PRO A 186 -6.10 5.52 16.22
N GLY A 187 -7.36 5.34 16.62
CA GLY A 187 -8.26 6.43 16.95
C GLY A 187 -8.69 7.30 15.76
N ASP A 188 -8.59 6.83 14.52
CA ASP A 188 -8.81 7.60 13.29
C ASP A 188 -7.93 8.87 13.22
N ASP A 189 -6.76 8.80 13.83
CA ASP A 189 -5.82 9.91 13.97
C ASP A 189 -4.70 9.84 12.92
N VAL A 190 -4.83 10.62 11.86
CA VAL A 190 -3.82 10.74 10.80
C VAL A 190 -2.51 11.35 11.30
N THR A 191 -2.51 12.03 12.45
CA THR A 191 -1.32 12.61 13.09
C THR A 191 -0.58 11.62 13.99
N HIS A 192 -1.11 10.39 14.14
CA HIS A 192 -0.38 9.31 14.80
C HIS A 192 0.97 9.09 14.09
N PRO A 193 2.08 8.80 14.83
CA PRO A 193 3.42 8.74 14.25
C PRO A 193 3.57 7.84 13.02
N VAL A 194 2.84 6.73 12.95
CA VAL A 194 2.95 5.79 11.84
C VAL A 194 2.32 6.34 10.55
N PRO A 195 1.05 6.74 10.50
CA PRO A 195 0.48 7.35 9.31
C PRO A 195 1.13 8.70 8.97
N ASP A 196 1.50 9.50 9.96
CA ASP A 196 2.13 10.81 9.74
C ASP A 196 3.49 10.66 9.02
N ASN A 197 4.39 9.84 9.54
CA ASN A 197 5.67 9.55 8.88
C ASN A 197 5.48 8.92 7.50
N THR A 198 4.54 8.01 7.36
CA THR A 198 4.23 7.35 6.08
C THR A 198 3.77 8.35 5.02
N GLY A 199 2.97 9.34 5.40
CA GLY A 199 2.52 10.41 4.52
C GLY A 199 3.66 11.27 3.94
N TYR A 200 4.75 11.48 4.69
CA TYR A 200 5.93 12.19 4.21
C TYR A 200 6.83 11.34 3.30
N ILE A 201 6.89 10.04 3.53
CA ILE A 201 7.75 9.12 2.77
C ILE A 201 7.16 8.82 1.39
N THR A 202 5.84 8.74 1.27
CA THR A 202 5.13 8.19 0.11
C THR A 202 4.62 9.27 -0.86
N GLU A 203 4.22 8.85 -2.06
CA GLU A 203 3.74 9.76 -3.10
C GLU A 203 2.21 9.95 -3.06
N GLY A 204 1.64 9.99 -1.90
CA GLY A 204 0.21 10.18 -1.66
C GLY A 204 -0.35 9.16 -0.69
N GLN A 205 -1.64 8.96 -0.73
CA GLN A 205 -2.36 8.01 0.12
C GLN A 205 -3.72 7.65 -0.46
N PHE A 206 -4.21 6.47 -0.10
CA PHE A 206 -5.61 6.12 -0.24
C PHE A 206 -6.26 6.06 1.15
N TYR A 207 -7.47 6.60 1.28
CA TYR A 207 -8.28 6.45 2.47
C TYR A 207 -9.39 5.43 2.23
N LEU A 208 -9.42 4.39 3.04
CA LEU A 208 -10.53 3.43 3.09
C LEU A 208 -11.49 3.85 4.19
N LYS A 209 -12.72 4.22 3.80
CA LYS A 209 -13.75 4.69 4.71
C LYS A 209 -15.13 4.21 4.26
N GLY A 210 -15.90 3.64 5.19
CA GLY A 210 -17.20 3.08 4.87
C GLY A 210 -17.15 1.97 3.82
N GLY A 211 -16.12 1.15 3.86
CA GLY A 211 -15.93 0.02 2.94
C GLY A 211 -15.49 0.39 1.52
N ARG A 212 -15.10 1.63 1.26
CA ARG A 212 -14.67 2.10 -0.07
C ARG A 212 -13.50 3.07 0.01
N ILE A 213 -12.75 3.16 -1.09
CA ILE A 213 -11.73 4.20 -1.24
C ILE A 213 -12.41 5.56 -1.40
N GLU A 214 -12.09 6.49 -0.53
CA GLU A 214 -12.63 7.85 -0.52
C GLU A 214 -11.88 8.69 -1.58
N PRO A 215 -12.56 9.22 -2.63
CA PRO A 215 -11.87 9.83 -3.77
C PRO A 215 -11.28 11.21 -3.48
N PHE A 216 -11.82 11.98 -2.53
CA PHE A 216 -11.37 13.35 -2.26
C PHE A 216 -10.24 13.44 -1.23
N GLY A 217 -10.26 12.58 -0.20
CA GLY A 217 -9.17 12.49 0.77
C GLY A 217 -7.96 11.73 0.23
N SER A 218 -8.19 10.89 -0.79
CA SER A 218 -7.13 10.12 -1.44
C SER A 218 -6.36 10.95 -2.46
N LEU A 219 -5.08 10.65 -2.63
CA LEU A 219 -4.19 11.36 -3.53
C LEU A 219 -3.17 10.41 -4.14
N SER A 220 -2.96 10.50 -5.44
CA SER A 220 -1.79 9.95 -6.13
C SER A 220 -1.02 11.09 -6.77
N ARG A 221 0.14 11.44 -6.21
CA ARG A 221 0.95 12.57 -6.69
C ARG A 221 1.54 12.33 -8.08
N LEU A 222 1.76 11.08 -8.44
CA LEU A 222 2.34 10.70 -9.74
C LEU A 222 1.30 10.49 -10.83
N LYS A 223 0.00 10.62 -10.56
CA LYS A 223 -1.05 10.42 -11.56
C LYS A 223 -0.89 11.28 -12.82
N GLN A 224 -0.26 12.45 -12.68
CA GLN A 224 0.01 13.33 -13.82
C GLN A 224 1.05 12.76 -14.79
N GLN A 225 1.92 11.86 -14.34
CA GLN A 225 2.93 11.22 -15.19
C GLN A 225 2.33 10.29 -16.24
N VAL A 226 1.09 9.87 -16.03
CA VAL A 226 0.34 9.00 -16.95
C VAL A 226 -0.71 9.76 -17.77
N ASN A 227 -0.79 11.09 -17.64
CA ASN A 227 -1.69 11.91 -18.43
C ASN A 227 -1.43 11.71 -19.95
N GLY A 228 -2.51 11.44 -20.68
CA GLY A 228 -2.43 11.16 -22.10
C GLY A 228 -1.93 9.74 -22.48
N LYS A 229 -1.62 8.90 -21.47
CA LYS A 229 -1.20 7.50 -21.67
C LYS A 229 -2.24 6.50 -21.20
N THR A 230 -3.35 6.97 -20.70
CA THR A 230 -4.54 6.19 -20.37
C THR A 230 -5.57 6.32 -21.49
N ARG A 231 -6.75 5.72 -21.32
CA ARG A 231 -7.84 5.84 -22.30
C ARG A 231 -8.16 7.33 -22.57
N ALA A 232 -8.42 7.68 -23.83
CA ALA A 232 -8.54 9.08 -24.27
C ALA A 232 -9.62 9.89 -23.52
N ASP A 233 -10.67 9.25 -23.05
CA ASP A 233 -11.78 9.86 -22.31
C ASP A 233 -11.60 9.86 -20.78
N HIS A 234 -10.52 9.27 -20.28
CA HIS A 234 -10.26 9.11 -18.83
C HIS A 234 -10.37 10.44 -18.07
N ARG A 235 -9.70 11.49 -18.56
CA ARG A 235 -9.68 12.79 -17.92
C ARG A 235 -11.07 13.44 -17.89
N ALA A 236 -11.81 13.36 -19.01
CA ALA A 236 -13.14 13.94 -19.09
C ALA A 236 -14.13 13.24 -18.16
N ILE A 237 -14.05 11.91 -18.06
CA ILE A 237 -14.88 11.13 -17.14
C ILE A 237 -14.52 11.45 -15.70
N MET A 238 -13.22 11.48 -15.35
CA MET A 238 -12.73 11.83 -14.02
C MET A 238 -13.25 13.22 -13.59
N ASP A 239 -13.06 14.23 -14.41
CA ASP A 239 -13.50 15.61 -14.12
C ASP A 239 -15.02 15.70 -13.97
N GLY A 240 -15.77 15.00 -14.80
CA GLY A 240 -17.24 14.93 -14.73
C GLY A 240 -17.72 14.27 -13.43
N MET A 241 -17.10 13.16 -13.04
CA MET A 241 -17.45 12.44 -11.82
C MET A 241 -17.07 13.19 -10.55
N ILE A 242 -15.94 13.90 -10.53
CA ILE A 242 -15.54 14.77 -9.41
C ILE A 242 -16.61 15.85 -9.19
N LYS A 243 -17.08 16.51 -10.27
CA LYS A 243 -18.14 17.52 -10.20
C LYS A 243 -19.45 16.95 -9.67
N LEU A 244 -19.86 15.77 -10.15
CA LEU A 244 -21.07 15.10 -9.69
C LEU A 244 -20.99 14.71 -8.22
N PHE A 245 -19.87 14.20 -7.78
CA PHE A 245 -19.68 13.80 -6.39
C PHE A 245 -19.63 15.01 -5.46
N ALA A 246 -18.99 16.12 -5.86
CA ALA A 246 -19.01 17.38 -5.12
C ALA A 246 -20.45 17.89 -4.95
N ALA A 247 -21.21 17.95 -6.03
CA ALA A 247 -22.61 18.37 -5.98
C ALA A 247 -23.51 17.46 -5.13
N TYR A 248 -23.22 16.15 -5.12
CA TYR A 248 -23.93 15.20 -4.25
C TYR A 248 -23.64 15.46 -2.76
N ARG A 249 -22.37 15.71 -2.43
CA ARG A 249 -21.94 15.99 -1.06
C ARG A 249 -22.59 17.27 -0.54
N ASP A 250 -22.52 18.36 -1.31
CA ASP A 250 -23.10 19.64 -0.92
C ASP A 250 -24.60 19.52 -0.64
N ARG A 251 -25.36 18.82 -1.51
CA ARG A 251 -26.78 18.54 -1.28
C ARG A 251 -27.05 17.67 -0.06
N SER A 252 -26.14 16.79 0.31
CA SER A 252 -26.28 15.92 1.48
C SER A 252 -26.02 16.69 2.78
N GLU A 253 -25.16 17.70 2.75
CA GLU A 253 -24.89 18.60 3.87
C GLU A 253 -26.03 19.59 4.09
N GLU A 254 -26.65 20.12 3.01
CA GLU A 254 -27.83 20.99 3.08
C GLU A 254 -29.08 20.31 3.65
N ARG A 255 -29.16 18.97 3.62
CA ARG A 255 -30.28 18.17 4.12
C ARG A 255 -30.13 17.69 5.57
N ARG A 256 -29.04 18.01 6.23
CA ARG A 256 -28.79 17.72 7.65
C ARG A 256 -28.97 18.95 8.50
#